data_eb545d5627f8b759f3e19b597a539feb
#
_entry.id   eb545d5627f8b759f3e19b597a539feb
#
_cell.length_a   1.000
_cell.length_b   1.000
_cell.length_c   1.000
_cell.angle_alpha   90.00
_cell.angle_beta   90.00
_cell.angle_gamma   90.00
#
_symmetry.space_group_name_H-M   'P 1'
#
loop_
_entity.id
_entity.type
_entity.pdbx_description
1 polymer ?
#
loop_
_entity_poly.entity_id
_entity_poly.type
_entity_poly.pdbx_seq_one_letter_code
_entity_poly.pdbx_strand_id
1 'polypeptide(L)'
;MSEIKKTAIIGMGALGLLYGNKIKEEKGNDAVSFIVDEDRYLRYKDRHFSICNENKSFNIELADNAKPADLVIVAVKYNALESALNTMRNVVDDHTIIMSVMNGITSEQIIGARYGQSNIIYTVAQGMDAMRDGDSLTYTKMGELRIGVKKGEDDTCLKKVIEFFDEINMPYTVDDDIIYRMWGKFMLNVGINQTCMIYETTYSGANSEGEARDTLIGAMKEVISIANAEGVALSDKDIDYYLNITDSLDPNGYPSMRQDAIAKRKTEVDMFAGTVIEIAAKHGIDVPVNNRIYERVNEIEKDFV
;
A
#
# COMPACT_ATOMS: atom_id res chain seq x y z
N MET A 1 15.41 17.82 -17.96
CA MET A 1 14.19 17.61 -17.11
C MET A 1 14.62 17.87 -15.68
N SER A 2 13.77 18.39 -14.78
CA SER A 2 14.21 18.63 -13.39
C SER A 2 14.35 17.29 -12.66
N GLU A 3 15.50 17.08 -12.05
CA GLU A 3 15.85 15.93 -11.21
C GLU A 3 15.02 15.91 -9.91
N ILE A 4 14.65 14.72 -9.39
CA ILE A 4 14.02 14.60 -8.07
C ILE A 4 15.08 14.84 -6.98
N LYS A 5 14.99 15.97 -6.29
CA LYS A 5 15.93 16.40 -5.23
C LYS A 5 15.32 16.36 -3.85
N LYS A 6 14.01 16.61 -3.76
CA LYS A 6 13.25 16.66 -2.52
C LYS A 6 12.12 15.65 -2.56
N THR A 7 12.11 14.73 -1.60
CA THR A 7 11.03 13.77 -1.40
C THR A 7 10.30 14.06 -0.10
N ALA A 8 8.99 14.18 -0.15
CA ALA A 8 8.12 14.25 1.02
C ALA A 8 7.44 12.90 1.23
N ILE A 9 7.45 12.38 2.45
CA ILE A 9 6.77 11.14 2.80
C ILE A 9 5.61 11.45 3.74
N ILE A 10 4.42 10.99 3.37
CA ILE A 10 3.21 11.10 4.18
C ILE A 10 2.94 9.74 4.83
N GLY A 11 3.19 9.67 6.13
CA GLY A 11 3.05 8.44 6.91
C GLY A 11 4.39 7.85 7.34
N MET A 12 4.49 7.60 8.64
CA MET A 12 5.68 7.00 9.26
C MET A 12 5.43 5.54 9.65
N GLY A 13 4.64 4.81 8.86
CA GLY A 13 4.45 3.36 8.99
C GLY A 13 5.68 2.56 8.55
N ALA A 14 5.55 1.22 8.45
CA ALA A 14 6.65 0.36 8.03
C ALA A 14 7.20 0.78 6.65
N LEU A 15 6.34 0.96 5.64
CA LEU A 15 6.76 1.35 4.29
C LEU A 15 7.32 2.78 4.22
N GLY A 16 6.69 3.74 4.95
CA GLY A 16 7.21 5.10 4.98
C GLY A 16 8.64 5.16 5.55
N LEU A 17 8.88 4.48 6.68
CA LEU A 17 10.22 4.39 7.26
C LEU A 17 11.20 3.62 6.37
N LEU A 18 10.76 2.53 5.72
CA LEU A 18 11.58 1.74 4.81
C LEU A 18 12.11 2.59 3.65
N TYR A 19 11.22 3.26 2.92
CA TYR A 19 11.60 4.08 1.77
C TYR A 19 12.28 5.38 2.18
N GLY A 20 11.85 5.99 3.28
CA GLY A 20 12.50 7.18 3.83
C GLY A 20 13.94 6.92 4.24
N ASN A 21 14.20 5.76 4.88
CA ASN A 21 15.56 5.34 5.23
C ASN A 21 16.40 5.09 3.98
N LYS A 22 15.86 4.40 2.97
CA LYS A 22 16.56 4.14 1.70
C LYS A 22 16.97 5.44 1.01
N ILE A 23 16.07 6.40 0.87
CA ILE A 23 16.35 7.70 0.25
C ILE A 23 17.41 8.47 1.07
N LYS A 24 17.26 8.48 2.39
CA LYS A 24 18.23 9.14 3.29
C LYS A 24 19.62 8.55 3.17
N GLU A 25 19.76 7.23 3.12
CA GLU A 25 21.05 6.55 3.03
C GLU A 25 21.78 6.89 1.71
N GLU A 26 21.05 6.99 0.61
CA GLU A 26 21.65 7.22 -0.71
C GLU A 26 21.86 8.72 -1.05
N LYS A 27 20.93 9.58 -0.62
CA LYS A 27 20.93 11.01 -1.01
C LYS A 27 21.18 11.98 0.17
N GLY A 28 21.24 11.47 1.40
CA GLY A 28 21.40 12.28 2.60
C GLY A 28 20.11 12.78 3.22
N ASN A 29 20.22 13.32 4.44
CA ASN A 29 19.07 13.71 5.25
C ASN A 29 18.22 14.83 4.63
N ASP A 30 18.83 15.72 3.86
CA ASP A 30 18.15 16.88 3.25
C ASP A 30 17.31 16.51 2.03
N ALA A 31 17.46 15.29 1.49
CA ALA A 31 16.73 14.81 0.33
C ALA A 31 15.34 14.26 0.67
N VAL A 32 15.05 13.97 1.94
CA VAL A 32 13.77 13.38 2.36
C VAL A 32 13.29 13.98 3.67
N SER A 33 11.99 14.29 3.72
CA SER A 33 11.30 14.77 4.93
C SER A 33 10.00 14.00 5.14
N PHE A 34 9.68 13.69 6.40
CA PHE A 34 8.37 13.21 6.77
C PHE A 34 7.48 14.39 7.11
N ILE A 35 6.37 14.52 6.39
CA ILE A 35 5.43 15.61 6.60
C ILE A 35 4.32 15.12 7.52
N VAL A 36 4.08 15.86 8.60
CA VAL A 36 3.18 15.44 9.67
C VAL A 36 2.33 16.61 10.16
N ASP A 37 1.19 16.28 10.78
CA ASP A 37 0.39 17.22 11.55
C ASP A 37 1.10 17.65 12.85
N GLU A 38 0.52 18.63 13.55
CA GLU A 38 1.09 19.19 14.78
C GLU A 38 1.28 18.14 15.88
N ASP A 39 0.29 17.28 16.11
CA ASP A 39 0.35 16.24 17.14
C ASP A 39 1.47 15.24 16.86
N ARG A 40 1.62 14.82 15.60
CA ARG A 40 2.69 13.93 15.19
C ARG A 40 4.04 14.64 15.19
N TYR A 41 4.10 15.92 14.81
CA TYR A 41 5.32 16.72 14.88
C TYR A 41 5.86 16.79 16.31
N LEU A 42 5.03 17.14 17.28
CA LEU A 42 5.44 17.17 18.70
C LEU A 42 5.89 15.80 19.21
N ARG A 43 5.33 14.72 18.67
CA ARG A 43 5.66 13.34 19.04
C ARG A 43 6.98 12.86 18.44
N TYR A 44 7.31 13.27 17.21
CA TYR A 44 8.37 12.65 16.43
C TYR A 44 9.60 13.53 16.17
N LYS A 45 9.53 14.85 16.29
CA LYS A 45 10.61 15.80 15.94
C LYS A 45 11.97 15.50 16.59
N ASP A 46 11.96 14.98 17.80
CA ASP A 46 13.15 14.65 18.58
C ASP A 46 13.35 13.12 18.75
N ARG A 47 12.56 12.32 18.03
CA ARG A 47 12.62 10.85 18.14
C ARG A 47 13.72 10.26 17.28
N HIS A 48 14.27 9.18 17.82
CA HIS A 48 15.12 8.25 17.08
C HIS A 48 14.33 6.99 16.79
N PHE A 49 14.59 6.40 15.62
CA PHE A 49 13.98 5.16 15.19
C PHE A 49 15.07 4.10 15.06
N SER A 50 14.79 2.89 15.51
CA SER A 50 15.68 1.75 15.29
C SER A 50 15.32 1.10 13.94
N ILE A 51 16.21 1.21 12.98
CA ILE A 51 16.05 0.55 11.66
C ILE A 51 17.04 -0.61 11.60
N CYS A 52 16.55 -1.85 11.64
CA CYS A 52 17.39 -3.06 11.68
C CYS A 52 18.49 -2.97 12.74
N ASN A 53 18.15 -2.50 13.95
CA ASN A 53 19.02 -2.27 15.10
C ASN A 53 19.99 -1.07 14.97
N GLU A 54 19.91 -0.28 13.92
CA GLU A 54 20.65 0.97 13.79
C GLU A 54 19.79 2.15 14.22
N ASN A 55 20.37 3.04 15.04
CA ASN A 55 19.67 4.25 15.49
C ASN A 55 19.68 5.32 14.39
N LYS A 56 18.52 5.72 13.90
CA LYS A 56 18.33 6.71 12.83
C LYS A 56 17.44 7.86 13.31
N SER A 57 17.76 9.06 12.89
CA SER A 57 16.88 10.24 12.98
C SER A 57 16.38 10.59 11.59
N PHE A 58 15.25 11.25 11.47
CA PHE A 58 14.70 11.70 10.20
C PHE A 58 14.36 13.18 10.27
N ASN A 59 14.34 13.83 9.13
CA ASN A 59 13.82 15.18 9.01
C ASN A 59 12.28 15.13 9.10
N ILE A 60 11.72 15.76 10.14
CA ILE A 60 10.29 15.82 10.39
C ILE A 60 9.85 17.27 10.19
N GLU A 61 8.93 17.49 9.27
CA GLU A 61 8.42 18.82 8.96
C GLU A 61 6.93 18.93 9.30
N LEU A 62 6.56 20.07 9.91
CA LEU A 62 5.16 20.40 10.12
C LEU A 62 4.48 20.73 8.79
N ALA A 63 3.35 20.13 8.51
CA ALA A 63 2.61 20.30 7.25
C ALA A 63 2.36 21.78 6.88
N ASP A 64 2.12 22.63 7.88
CA ASP A 64 1.86 24.06 7.67
C ASP A 64 3.09 24.85 7.20
N ASN A 65 4.30 24.37 7.52
CA ASN A 65 5.58 25.01 7.18
C ASN A 65 6.26 24.36 5.97
N ALA A 66 5.76 23.20 5.54
CA ALA A 66 6.36 22.44 4.45
C ALA A 66 6.24 23.19 3.11
N LYS A 67 7.18 22.92 2.21
CA LYS A 67 7.23 23.49 0.86
C LYS A 67 7.05 22.40 -0.17
N PRO A 68 6.67 22.76 -1.42
CA PRO A 68 6.55 21.79 -2.50
C PRO A 68 7.78 20.89 -2.64
N ALA A 69 7.53 19.60 -2.84
CA ALA A 69 8.52 18.58 -3.09
C ALA A 69 8.45 18.11 -4.55
N ASP A 70 9.55 17.56 -5.07
CA ASP A 70 9.58 16.98 -6.43
C ASP A 70 8.81 15.65 -6.47
N LEU A 71 8.87 14.88 -5.36
CA LEU A 71 8.18 13.60 -5.21
C LEU A 71 7.47 13.54 -3.85
N VAL A 72 6.22 13.12 -3.84
CA VAL A 72 5.47 12.76 -2.62
C VAL A 72 5.17 11.27 -2.62
N ILE A 73 5.55 10.58 -1.54
CA ILE A 73 5.23 9.17 -1.32
C ILE A 73 4.18 9.07 -0.21
N VAL A 74 3.00 8.56 -0.55
CA VAL A 74 1.90 8.34 0.40
C VAL A 74 1.98 6.91 0.94
N ALA A 75 2.22 6.78 2.24
CA ALA A 75 2.47 5.51 2.95
C ALA A 75 1.65 5.41 4.24
N VAL A 76 0.38 5.75 4.17
CA VAL A 76 -0.57 5.69 5.29
C VAL A 76 -1.48 4.47 5.19
N LYS A 77 -2.21 4.14 6.26
CA LYS A 77 -3.33 3.20 6.20
C LYS A 77 -4.56 3.88 5.58
N TYR A 78 -5.45 3.07 5.01
CA TYR A 78 -6.64 3.56 4.29
C TYR A 78 -7.48 4.55 5.09
N ASN A 79 -7.74 4.26 6.36
CA ASN A 79 -8.50 5.11 7.26
C ASN A 79 -7.85 6.47 7.58
N ALA A 80 -6.57 6.63 7.26
CA ALA A 80 -5.83 7.87 7.45
C ALA A 80 -5.64 8.67 6.14
N LEU A 81 -6.11 8.15 4.99
CA LEU A 81 -5.89 8.77 3.68
C LEU A 81 -6.50 10.17 3.59
N GLU A 82 -7.72 10.36 4.06
CA GLU A 82 -8.38 11.68 4.02
C GLU A 82 -7.60 12.73 4.84
N SER A 83 -7.11 12.35 6.03
CA SER A 83 -6.24 13.21 6.83
C SER A 83 -4.89 13.47 6.13
N ALA A 84 -4.34 12.46 5.46
CA ALA A 84 -3.10 12.57 4.71
C ALA A 84 -3.22 13.58 3.55
N LEU A 85 -4.35 13.62 2.85
CA LEU A 85 -4.61 14.62 1.81
C LEU A 85 -4.50 16.04 2.36
N ASN A 86 -4.98 16.30 3.56
CA ASN A 86 -4.84 17.61 4.19
C ASN A 86 -3.39 17.89 4.61
N THR A 87 -2.67 16.88 5.10
CA THR A 87 -1.28 17.00 5.51
C THR A 87 -0.35 17.34 4.33
N MET A 88 -0.63 16.80 3.13
CA MET A 88 0.23 17.00 1.96
C MET A 88 -0.04 18.28 1.16
N ARG A 89 -1.01 19.12 1.57
CA ARG A 89 -1.46 20.27 0.80
C ARG A 89 -0.37 21.27 0.38
N ASN A 90 0.63 21.48 1.25
CA ASN A 90 1.72 22.45 1.00
C ASN A 90 2.93 21.82 0.29
N VAL A 91 2.99 20.49 0.21
CA VAL A 91 4.10 19.78 -0.46
C VAL A 91 3.78 19.38 -1.89
N VAL A 92 2.55 19.63 -2.34
CA VAL A 92 2.10 19.33 -3.71
C VAL A 92 1.88 20.63 -4.47
N ASP A 93 2.50 20.73 -5.63
CA ASP A 93 2.23 21.75 -6.66
C ASP A 93 2.06 21.09 -8.04
N ASP A 94 1.95 21.89 -9.09
CA ASP A 94 1.72 21.42 -10.47
C ASP A 94 2.85 20.55 -11.04
N HIS A 95 4.02 20.52 -10.39
CA HIS A 95 5.19 19.77 -10.82
C HIS A 95 5.49 18.55 -9.94
N THR A 96 4.82 18.47 -8.79
CA THR A 96 5.03 17.39 -7.83
C THR A 96 4.53 16.05 -8.37
N ILE A 97 5.41 15.06 -8.42
CA ILE A 97 5.04 13.67 -8.72
C ILE A 97 4.49 13.01 -7.46
N ILE A 98 3.43 12.24 -7.58
CA ILE A 98 2.81 11.58 -6.42
C ILE A 98 2.77 10.07 -6.65
N MET A 99 3.23 9.31 -5.67
CA MET A 99 3.18 7.85 -5.61
C MET A 99 2.45 7.40 -4.35
N SER A 100 1.55 6.43 -4.48
CA SER A 100 0.94 5.77 -3.33
C SER A 100 1.49 4.36 -3.20
N VAL A 101 2.11 4.05 -2.06
CA VAL A 101 2.58 2.69 -1.74
C VAL A 101 1.59 1.94 -0.83
N MET A 102 0.38 2.44 -0.75
CA MET A 102 -0.71 1.81 -0.01
C MET A 102 -1.17 0.52 -0.70
N ASN A 103 -1.79 -0.36 0.05
CA ASN A 103 -2.53 -1.46 -0.54
C ASN A 103 -3.84 -0.96 -1.18
N GLY A 104 -4.50 -1.81 -1.96
CA GLY A 104 -5.77 -1.48 -2.60
C GLY A 104 -5.60 -0.92 -4.01
N ILE A 105 -6.67 -0.34 -4.53
CA ILE A 105 -6.79 0.16 -5.91
C ILE A 105 -7.43 1.55 -6.00
N THR A 106 -7.73 2.17 -4.85
CA THR A 106 -8.53 3.41 -4.80
C THR A 106 -7.70 4.64 -4.43
N SER A 107 -6.53 4.46 -3.81
CA SER A 107 -5.73 5.58 -3.29
C SER A 107 -5.33 6.58 -4.38
N GLU A 108 -4.90 6.12 -5.54
CA GLU A 108 -4.49 6.97 -6.66
C GLU A 108 -5.67 7.77 -7.23
N GLN A 109 -6.86 7.18 -7.25
CA GLN A 109 -8.07 7.88 -7.70
C GLN A 109 -8.48 8.97 -6.70
N ILE A 110 -8.43 8.66 -5.41
CA ILE A 110 -8.77 9.60 -4.32
C ILE A 110 -7.77 10.76 -4.29
N ILE A 111 -6.47 10.47 -4.37
CA ILE A 111 -5.41 11.47 -4.41
C ILE A 111 -5.55 12.32 -5.68
N GLY A 112 -5.77 11.68 -6.83
CA GLY A 112 -5.92 12.34 -8.12
C GLY A 112 -7.15 13.23 -8.22
N ALA A 113 -8.25 12.88 -7.58
CA ALA A 113 -9.43 13.73 -7.48
C ALA A 113 -9.14 15.05 -6.74
N ARG A 114 -8.17 15.06 -5.84
CA ARG A 114 -7.79 16.25 -5.06
C ARG A 114 -6.67 17.07 -5.70
N TYR A 115 -5.65 16.40 -6.28
CA TYR A 115 -4.40 17.03 -6.72
C TYR A 115 -4.17 16.93 -8.23
N GLY A 116 -5.07 16.31 -8.98
CA GLY A 116 -4.92 16.04 -10.41
C GLY A 116 -4.30 14.66 -10.69
N GLN A 117 -4.67 14.06 -11.81
CA GLN A 117 -4.23 12.71 -12.20
C GLN A 117 -2.90 12.70 -12.96
N SER A 118 -2.52 13.82 -13.59
CA SER A 118 -1.42 13.87 -14.56
C SER A 118 -0.04 13.54 -13.99
N ASN A 119 0.16 13.73 -12.69
CA ASN A 119 1.44 13.54 -12.02
C ASN A 119 1.44 12.30 -11.11
N ILE A 120 0.41 11.46 -11.19
CA ILE A 120 0.32 10.24 -10.38
C ILE A 120 1.02 9.09 -11.08
N ILE A 121 1.95 8.46 -10.38
CA ILE A 121 2.56 7.19 -10.78
C ILE A 121 1.86 6.07 -10.02
N TYR A 122 1.18 5.20 -10.75
CA TYR A 122 0.55 4.01 -10.18
C TYR A 122 1.61 3.06 -9.65
N THR A 123 1.41 2.58 -8.42
CA THR A 123 2.46 1.85 -7.71
C THR A 123 1.92 0.65 -6.96
N VAL A 124 2.64 -0.46 -7.05
CA VAL A 124 2.39 -1.66 -6.24
C VAL A 124 3.66 -2.00 -5.46
N ALA A 125 3.62 -1.86 -4.14
CA ALA A 125 4.70 -2.30 -3.26
C ALA A 125 4.52 -3.80 -2.95
N GLN A 126 5.52 -4.64 -3.21
CA GLN A 126 5.41 -6.10 -3.02
C GLN A 126 6.74 -6.75 -2.59
N GLY A 127 6.64 -7.94 -1.97
CA GLY A 127 7.80 -8.78 -1.63
C GLY A 127 8.61 -8.31 -0.42
N MET A 128 8.21 -7.24 0.29
CA MET A 128 8.85 -6.80 1.53
C MET A 128 8.32 -7.60 2.73
N ASP A 129 9.19 -7.76 3.74
CA ASP A 129 8.86 -8.31 5.04
C ASP A 129 8.97 -7.27 6.18
N ALA A 130 8.85 -5.99 5.81
CA ALA A 130 9.02 -4.86 6.72
C ALA A 130 7.94 -4.85 7.83
N MET A 131 8.39 -4.92 9.09
CA MET A 131 7.54 -4.89 10.27
C MET A 131 7.94 -3.73 11.17
N ARG A 132 6.95 -2.95 11.59
CA ARG A 132 7.13 -1.87 12.56
C ARG A 132 6.49 -2.22 13.89
N ASP A 133 7.29 -2.16 14.96
CA ASP A 133 6.81 -2.22 16.33
C ASP A 133 7.33 -1.00 17.12
N GLY A 134 6.40 -0.16 17.56
CA GLY A 134 6.74 1.12 18.20
C GLY A 134 7.63 1.99 17.31
N ASP A 135 8.86 2.25 17.76
CA ASP A 135 9.87 3.04 17.04
C ASP A 135 10.88 2.14 16.31
N SER A 136 10.67 0.83 16.29
CA SER A 136 11.54 -0.13 15.62
C SER A 136 10.95 -0.58 14.29
N LEU A 137 11.75 -0.54 13.23
CA LEU A 137 11.50 -1.17 11.93
C LEU A 137 12.52 -2.29 11.73
N THR A 138 12.03 -3.48 11.42
CA THR A 138 12.85 -4.62 11.03
C THR A 138 12.42 -5.13 9.67
N TYR A 139 13.38 -5.49 8.84
CA TYR A 139 13.15 -6.18 7.57
C TYR A 139 14.41 -6.94 7.15
N THR A 140 14.24 -7.99 6.37
CA THR A 140 15.32 -8.71 5.69
C THR A 140 15.21 -8.55 4.18
N LYS A 141 14.00 -8.30 3.69
CA LYS A 141 13.71 -8.07 2.28
C LYS A 141 13.05 -6.71 2.10
N MET A 142 13.67 -5.86 1.30
CA MET A 142 13.10 -4.56 0.94
C MET A 142 11.92 -4.70 -0.02
N GLY A 143 11.81 -5.82 -0.74
CA GLY A 143 10.84 -6.00 -1.80
C GLY A 143 11.14 -5.12 -3.01
N GLU A 144 10.14 -4.93 -3.85
CA GLU A 144 10.22 -4.06 -5.03
C GLU A 144 8.97 -3.19 -5.17
N LEU A 145 9.12 -2.10 -5.93
CA LEU A 145 8.02 -1.27 -6.39
C LEU A 145 7.71 -1.60 -7.85
N ARG A 146 6.49 -2.07 -8.13
CA ARG A 146 5.96 -2.12 -9.49
C ARG A 146 5.38 -0.76 -9.79
N ILE A 147 5.82 -0.13 -10.88
CA ILE A 147 5.43 1.24 -11.21
C ILE A 147 4.98 1.34 -12.66
N GLY A 148 4.12 2.31 -12.95
CA GLY A 148 3.66 2.57 -14.30
C GLY A 148 2.69 3.73 -14.40
N VAL A 149 2.32 4.05 -15.62
CA VAL A 149 1.21 4.95 -15.96
C VAL A 149 0.12 4.16 -16.68
N LYS A 150 -1.09 4.69 -16.74
CA LYS A 150 -2.14 4.04 -17.54
C LYS A 150 -1.73 4.00 -19.00
N LYS A 151 -2.14 2.95 -19.67
CA LYS A 151 -1.82 2.75 -21.09
C LYS A 151 -2.28 3.93 -21.94
N GLY A 152 -1.31 4.56 -22.62
CA GLY A 152 -1.55 5.73 -23.48
C GLY A 152 -1.48 7.09 -22.78
N GLU A 153 -1.21 7.14 -21.47
CA GLU A 153 -0.91 8.39 -20.75
C GLU A 153 0.56 8.81 -20.93
N ASP A 154 0.86 10.08 -20.62
CA ASP A 154 2.22 10.62 -20.67
C ASP A 154 3.12 9.94 -19.62
N ASP A 155 4.28 9.48 -20.05
CA ASP A 155 5.27 8.79 -19.23
C ASP A 155 6.41 9.70 -18.71
N THR A 156 6.30 11.01 -18.91
CA THR A 156 7.36 11.96 -18.55
C THR A 156 7.68 11.91 -17.06
N CYS A 157 6.66 11.85 -16.19
CA CYS A 157 6.83 11.72 -14.74
C CYS A 157 7.40 10.34 -14.37
N LEU A 158 6.98 9.28 -15.04
CA LEU A 158 7.50 7.92 -14.83
C LEU A 158 9.01 7.85 -15.14
N LYS A 159 9.47 8.47 -16.22
CA LYS A 159 10.90 8.53 -16.56
C LYS A 159 11.74 9.22 -15.49
N LYS A 160 11.25 10.31 -14.89
CA LYS A 160 11.93 10.97 -13.77
C LYS A 160 12.02 10.06 -12.53
N VAL A 161 10.95 9.31 -12.24
CA VAL A 161 10.96 8.35 -11.12
C VAL A 161 11.94 7.21 -11.39
N ILE A 162 12.02 6.71 -12.62
CA ILE A 162 12.98 5.68 -13.04
C ILE A 162 14.41 6.19 -12.82
N GLU A 163 14.75 7.37 -13.35
CA GLU A 163 16.07 7.99 -13.16
C GLU A 163 16.42 8.12 -11.67
N PHE A 164 15.47 8.59 -10.86
CA PHE A 164 15.66 8.71 -9.41
C PHE A 164 15.85 7.36 -8.71
N PHE A 165 15.06 6.34 -9.09
CA PHE A 165 15.18 5.00 -8.50
C PHE A 165 16.50 4.32 -8.87
N ASP A 166 16.99 4.53 -10.09
CA ASP A 166 18.32 4.06 -10.52
C ASP A 166 19.43 4.72 -9.68
N GLU A 167 19.35 6.03 -9.45
CA GLU A 167 20.32 6.76 -8.64
C GLU A 167 20.41 6.28 -7.18
N ILE A 168 19.26 5.89 -6.60
CA ILE A 168 19.21 5.44 -5.20
C ILE A 168 19.22 3.91 -5.06
N ASN A 169 19.46 3.18 -6.15
CA ASN A 169 19.39 1.71 -6.16
C ASN A 169 18.09 1.17 -5.51
N MET A 170 16.94 1.79 -5.83
CA MET A 170 15.63 1.34 -5.38
C MET A 170 15.20 0.14 -6.23
N PRO A 171 14.87 -1.01 -5.64
CA PRO A 171 14.33 -2.11 -6.43
C PRO A 171 12.96 -1.75 -7.04
N TYR A 172 12.87 -1.77 -8.36
CA TYR A 172 11.62 -1.51 -9.08
C TYR A 172 11.52 -2.32 -10.37
N THR A 173 10.30 -2.43 -10.88
CA THR A 173 10.00 -2.92 -12.23
C THR A 173 8.91 -2.04 -12.84
N VAL A 174 9.07 -1.66 -14.10
CA VAL A 174 8.04 -0.96 -14.86
C VAL A 174 7.07 -1.98 -15.45
N ASP A 175 5.78 -1.82 -15.17
CA ASP A 175 4.72 -2.64 -15.75
C ASP A 175 4.08 -1.95 -16.95
N ASP A 176 3.95 -2.66 -18.07
CA ASP A 176 3.23 -2.19 -19.27
C ASP A 176 1.72 -2.02 -19.00
N ASP A 177 1.18 -2.78 -18.05
CA ASP A 177 -0.19 -2.68 -17.58
C ASP A 177 -0.23 -2.69 -16.05
N ILE A 178 0.12 -1.56 -15.48
CA ILE A 178 0.15 -1.38 -14.02
C ILE A 178 -1.25 -1.54 -13.40
N ILE A 179 -2.32 -1.18 -14.11
CA ILE A 179 -3.69 -1.33 -13.61
C ILE A 179 -4.04 -2.80 -13.43
N TYR A 180 -3.70 -3.63 -14.41
CA TYR A 180 -3.86 -5.09 -14.30
C TYR A 180 -3.07 -5.64 -13.10
N ARG A 181 -1.82 -5.19 -12.90
CA ARG A 181 -0.97 -5.56 -11.76
C ARG A 181 -1.61 -5.18 -10.42
N MET A 182 -2.13 -3.95 -10.31
CA MET A 182 -2.81 -3.46 -9.10
C MET A 182 -4.03 -4.32 -8.75
N TRP A 183 -4.89 -4.59 -9.74
CA TRP A 183 -6.07 -5.42 -9.54
C TRP A 183 -5.72 -6.86 -9.18
N GLY A 184 -4.69 -7.43 -9.78
CA GLY A 184 -4.21 -8.77 -9.45
C GLY A 184 -3.70 -8.86 -8.00
N LYS A 185 -2.89 -7.89 -7.56
CA LYS A 185 -2.47 -7.83 -6.14
C LYS A 185 -3.65 -7.57 -5.20
N PHE A 186 -4.59 -6.71 -5.60
CA PHE A 186 -5.81 -6.46 -4.82
C PHE A 186 -6.62 -7.74 -4.66
N MET A 187 -6.83 -8.50 -5.73
CA MET A 187 -7.50 -9.81 -5.69
C MET A 187 -6.83 -10.77 -4.70
N LEU A 188 -5.49 -10.88 -4.75
CA LEU A 188 -4.73 -11.68 -3.80
C LEU A 188 -4.99 -11.21 -2.35
N ASN A 189 -4.87 -9.91 -2.10
CA ASN A 189 -5.04 -9.35 -0.76
C ASN A 189 -6.47 -9.55 -0.23
N VAL A 190 -7.49 -9.35 -1.07
CA VAL A 190 -8.89 -9.59 -0.72
C VAL A 190 -9.10 -11.05 -0.33
N GLY A 191 -8.48 -11.98 -1.03
CA GLY A 191 -8.54 -13.40 -0.69
C GLY A 191 -7.75 -13.72 0.57
N ILE A 192 -6.41 -13.62 0.50
CA ILE A 192 -5.53 -14.21 1.52
C ILE A 192 -5.51 -13.45 2.84
N ASN A 193 -5.48 -12.08 2.81
CA ASN A 193 -5.40 -11.29 4.03
C ASN A 193 -6.62 -11.50 4.93
N GLN A 194 -7.79 -11.46 4.34
CA GLN A 194 -9.04 -11.56 5.06
C GLN A 194 -9.31 -13.01 5.52
N THR A 195 -9.04 -13.99 4.65
CA THR A 195 -9.19 -15.41 5.02
C THR A 195 -8.29 -15.80 6.18
N CYS A 196 -7.00 -15.45 6.13
CA CYS A 196 -6.08 -15.72 7.24
C CYS A 196 -6.54 -15.06 8.54
N MET A 197 -7.18 -13.88 8.47
CA MET A 197 -7.70 -13.21 9.64
C MET A 197 -8.93 -13.91 10.23
N ILE A 198 -9.96 -14.16 9.44
CA ILE A 198 -11.25 -14.69 9.97
C ILE A 198 -11.17 -16.15 10.41
N TYR A 199 -10.27 -16.96 9.80
CA TYR A 199 -10.02 -18.34 10.19
C TYR A 199 -8.82 -18.50 11.14
N GLU A 200 -8.21 -17.39 11.55
CA GLU A 200 -7.05 -17.37 12.45
C GLU A 200 -5.91 -18.29 12.00
N THR A 201 -5.64 -18.33 10.69
CA THR A 201 -4.75 -19.29 10.06
C THR A 201 -3.53 -18.65 9.40
N THR A 202 -2.62 -19.50 8.91
CA THR A 202 -1.40 -19.14 8.18
C THR A 202 -1.63 -19.22 6.67
N TYR A 203 -0.61 -18.86 5.86
CA TYR A 203 -0.66 -19.05 4.41
C TYR A 203 -0.94 -20.51 4.03
N SER A 204 -0.23 -21.46 4.66
CA SER A 204 -0.47 -22.88 4.42
C SER A 204 -1.89 -23.33 4.79
N GLY A 205 -2.42 -22.84 5.93
CA GLY A 205 -3.77 -23.21 6.35
C GLY A 205 -4.86 -22.65 5.44
N ALA A 206 -4.68 -21.45 4.91
CA ALA A 206 -5.60 -20.85 3.93
C ALA A 206 -5.52 -21.53 2.54
N ASN A 207 -4.35 -22.06 2.17
CA ASN A 207 -4.13 -22.77 0.91
C ASN A 207 -4.51 -24.26 0.96
N SER A 208 -4.67 -24.83 2.17
CA SER A 208 -5.07 -26.23 2.32
C SER A 208 -6.55 -26.46 2.00
N GLU A 209 -6.90 -27.62 1.46
CA GLU A 209 -8.29 -27.97 1.19
C GLU A 209 -9.19 -27.77 2.42
N GLY A 210 -10.36 -27.16 2.23
CA GLY A 210 -11.33 -26.88 3.27
C GLY A 210 -11.99 -25.52 3.15
N GLU A 211 -12.79 -25.15 4.15
CA GLU A 211 -13.62 -23.95 4.16
C GLU A 211 -12.82 -22.64 3.98
N ALA A 212 -11.61 -22.58 4.56
CA ALA A 212 -10.75 -21.41 4.41
C ALA A 212 -10.33 -21.21 2.94
N ARG A 213 -9.92 -22.30 2.25
CA ARG A 213 -9.57 -22.24 0.83
C ARG A 213 -10.77 -21.88 -0.05
N ASP A 214 -11.95 -22.45 0.25
CA ASP A 214 -13.16 -22.13 -0.49
C ASP A 214 -13.54 -20.65 -0.35
N THR A 215 -13.37 -20.09 0.83
CA THR A 215 -13.58 -18.66 1.11
C THR A 215 -12.56 -17.81 0.38
N LEU A 216 -11.27 -18.16 0.44
CA LEU A 216 -10.19 -17.48 -0.27
C LEU A 216 -10.49 -17.41 -1.78
N ILE A 217 -10.76 -18.54 -2.41
CA ILE A 217 -11.03 -18.62 -3.86
C ILE A 217 -12.33 -17.90 -4.21
N GLY A 218 -13.37 -18.06 -3.38
CA GLY A 218 -14.65 -17.36 -3.57
C GLY A 218 -14.48 -15.84 -3.55
N ALA A 219 -13.76 -15.30 -2.58
CA ALA A 219 -13.49 -13.88 -2.49
C ALA A 219 -12.68 -13.37 -3.71
N MET A 220 -11.68 -14.13 -4.17
CA MET A 220 -10.90 -13.78 -5.36
C MET A 220 -11.77 -13.79 -6.65
N LYS A 221 -12.68 -14.74 -6.80
CA LYS A 221 -13.62 -14.81 -7.95
C LYS A 221 -14.57 -13.62 -7.99
N GLU A 222 -15.03 -13.16 -6.85
CA GLU A 222 -15.84 -11.94 -6.78
C GLU A 222 -15.04 -10.70 -7.22
N VAL A 223 -13.73 -10.62 -6.86
CA VAL A 223 -12.85 -9.55 -7.39
C VAL A 223 -12.69 -9.65 -8.91
N ILE A 224 -12.52 -10.85 -9.47
CA ILE A 224 -12.48 -11.02 -10.95
C ILE A 224 -13.75 -10.46 -11.58
N SER A 225 -14.92 -10.73 -11.00
CA SER A 225 -16.19 -10.26 -11.55
C SER A 225 -16.27 -8.73 -11.60
N ILE A 226 -15.89 -8.05 -10.53
CA ILE A 226 -15.90 -6.58 -10.48
C ILE A 226 -14.77 -5.98 -11.32
N ALA A 227 -13.59 -6.61 -11.38
CA ALA A 227 -12.47 -6.18 -12.23
C ALA A 227 -12.86 -6.16 -13.71
N ASN A 228 -13.52 -7.23 -14.18
CA ASN A 228 -14.01 -7.32 -15.55
C ASN A 228 -15.09 -6.25 -15.84
N ALA A 229 -15.94 -5.92 -14.89
CA ALA A 229 -16.90 -4.84 -15.02
C ALA A 229 -16.24 -3.44 -15.09
N GLU A 230 -15.11 -3.26 -14.43
CA GLU A 230 -14.27 -2.05 -14.51
C GLU A 230 -13.29 -2.07 -15.72
N GLY A 231 -13.38 -3.10 -16.59
CA GLY A 231 -12.58 -3.19 -17.82
C GLY A 231 -11.20 -3.81 -17.66
N VAL A 232 -10.92 -4.46 -16.52
CA VAL A 232 -9.65 -5.14 -16.24
C VAL A 232 -9.84 -6.65 -16.39
N ALA A 233 -9.22 -7.27 -17.39
CA ALA A 233 -9.44 -8.65 -17.82
C ALA A 233 -8.76 -9.69 -16.92
N LEU A 234 -9.09 -9.73 -15.62
CA LEU A 234 -8.68 -10.81 -14.73
C LEU A 234 -9.44 -12.11 -15.03
N SER A 235 -8.82 -13.23 -14.70
CA SER A 235 -9.36 -14.58 -14.97
C SER A 235 -8.95 -15.58 -13.89
N ASP A 236 -9.49 -16.80 -13.94
CA ASP A 236 -9.12 -17.88 -13.01
C ASP A 236 -7.61 -18.23 -13.09
N LYS A 237 -6.94 -17.98 -14.22
CA LYS A 237 -5.49 -18.16 -14.34
C LYS A 237 -4.71 -17.22 -13.42
N ASP A 238 -5.28 -16.06 -13.10
CA ASP A 238 -4.68 -15.11 -12.17
C ASP A 238 -4.81 -15.61 -10.73
N ILE A 239 -5.89 -16.30 -10.39
CA ILE A 239 -6.01 -16.98 -9.11
C ILE A 239 -4.86 -17.99 -8.96
N ASP A 240 -4.67 -18.87 -9.94
CA ASP A 240 -3.61 -19.87 -9.91
C ASP A 240 -2.22 -19.23 -9.80
N TYR A 241 -1.97 -18.15 -10.57
CA TYR A 241 -0.71 -17.41 -10.51
C TYR A 241 -0.44 -16.85 -9.11
N TYR A 242 -1.40 -16.18 -8.51
CA TYR A 242 -1.23 -15.56 -7.20
C TYR A 242 -1.21 -16.56 -6.03
N LEU A 243 -1.93 -17.68 -6.12
CA LEU A 243 -1.84 -18.78 -5.16
C LEU A 243 -0.44 -19.42 -5.18
N ASN A 244 0.15 -19.62 -6.36
CA ASN A 244 1.53 -20.12 -6.47
C ASN A 244 2.54 -19.17 -5.80
N ILE A 245 2.29 -17.85 -5.81
CA ILE A 245 3.12 -16.90 -5.06
C ILE A 245 2.98 -17.14 -3.55
N THR A 246 1.76 -17.31 -3.04
CA THR A 246 1.55 -17.58 -1.61
C THR A 246 2.16 -18.90 -1.15
N ASP A 247 2.15 -19.92 -2.01
CA ASP A 247 2.80 -21.22 -1.73
C ASP A 247 4.33 -21.13 -1.60
N SER A 248 4.94 -20.09 -2.18
CA SER A 248 6.38 -19.79 -2.08
C SER A 248 6.77 -19.03 -0.81
N LEU A 249 5.79 -18.54 -0.05
CA LEU A 249 6.02 -17.84 1.23
C LEU A 249 6.27 -18.82 2.37
N ASP A 250 6.69 -18.29 3.53
CA ASP A 250 6.79 -19.12 4.75
C ASP A 250 5.41 -19.73 5.07
N PRO A 251 5.26 -21.05 5.03
CA PRO A 251 3.98 -21.72 5.28
C PRO A 251 3.36 -21.40 6.65
N ASN A 252 4.18 -21.05 7.64
CA ASN A 252 3.74 -20.66 8.97
C ASN A 252 3.56 -19.14 9.12
N GLY A 253 3.90 -18.37 8.07
CA GLY A 253 3.70 -16.94 8.02
C GLY A 253 2.23 -16.57 7.82
N TYR A 254 1.91 -15.30 8.06
CA TYR A 254 0.59 -14.76 7.86
C TYR A 254 0.65 -13.29 7.42
N PRO A 255 -0.36 -12.81 6.67
CA PRO A 255 -0.36 -11.49 6.08
C PRO A 255 -0.62 -10.38 7.10
N SER A 256 -0.41 -9.12 6.65
CA SER A 256 -0.50 -7.91 7.48
C SER A 256 -1.82 -7.76 8.24
N MET A 257 -2.95 -8.11 7.62
CA MET A 257 -4.26 -8.01 8.26
C MET A 257 -4.40 -8.97 9.44
N ARG A 258 -3.84 -10.19 9.36
CA ARG A 258 -3.77 -11.11 10.49
C ARG A 258 -2.83 -10.60 11.58
N GLN A 259 -1.70 -9.96 11.21
CA GLN A 259 -0.79 -9.32 12.16
C GLN A 259 -1.49 -8.19 12.92
N ASP A 260 -2.30 -7.36 12.23
CA ASP A 260 -3.09 -6.31 12.87
C ASP A 260 -4.11 -6.90 13.86
N ALA A 261 -4.81 -7.98 13.47
CA ALA A 261 -5.77 -8.66 14.33
C ALA A 261 -5.13 -9.25 15.60
N ILE A 262 -3.97 -9.92 15.48
CA ILE A 262 -3.21 -10.42 16.63
C ILE A 262 -2.82 -9.28 17.58
N ALA A 263 -2.43 -8.14 17.02
CA ALA A 263 -2.08 -6.95 17.78
C ALA A 263 -3.30 -6.10 18.23
N LYS A 264 -4.52 -6.59 18.01
CA LYS A 264 -5.78 -5.91 18.29
C LYS A 264 -5.85 -4.48 17.70
N ARG A 265 -5.30 -4.31 16.51
CA ARG A 265 -5.38 -3.07 15.74
C ARG A 265 -6.47 -3.17 14.71
N LYS A 266 -7.18 -2.05 14.45
CA LYS A 266 -8.15 -1.97 13.37
C LYS A 266 -7.48 -2.36 12.05
N THR A 267 -8.14 -3.27 11.31
CA THR A 267 -7.64 -3.81 10.05
C THR A 267 -8.02 -2.93 8.85
N GLU A 268 -7.69 -3.39 7.66
CA GLU A 268 -7.98 -2.70 6.40
C GLU A 268 -9.19 -3.33 5.67
N VAL A 269 -10.18 -3.88 6.40
CA VAL A 269 -11.36 -4.52 5.80
C VAL A 269 -12.15 -3.56 4.91
N ASP A 270 -12.25 -2.29 5.27
CA ASP A 270 -12.92 -1.26 4.45
C ASP A 270 -12.23 -1.10 3.09
N MET A 271 -10.90 -1.18 3.05
CA MET A 271 -10.13 -1.11 1.82
C MET A 271 -10.22 -2.40 0.99
N PHE A 272 -10.40 -3.56 1.60
CA PHE A 272 -10.51 -4.86 0.90
C PHE A 272 -11.97 -5.20 0.58
N ALA A 273 -12.67 -5.90 1.48
CA ALA A 273 -14.07 -6.28 1.23
C ALA A 273 -14.98 -5.06 1.04
N GLY A 274 -14.75 -3.96 1.77
CA GLY A 274 -15.53 -2.73 1.61
C GLY A 274 -15.45 -2.19 0.17
N THR A 275 -14.26 -2.09 -0.41
CA THR A 275 -14.07 -1.68 -1.82
C THR A 275 -14.73 -2.65 -2.80
N VAL A 276 -14.64 -3.97 -2.55
CA VAL A 276 -15.32 -4.98 -3.39
C VAL A 276 -16.83 -4.76 -3.39
N ILE A 277 -17.42 -4.57 -2.21
CA ILE A 277 -18.86 -4.34 -2.02
C ILE A 277 -19.30 -3.04 -2.71
N GLU A 278 -18.53 -1.96 -2.57
CA GLU A 278 -18.82 -0.67 -3.19
C GLU A 278 -18.85 -0.76 -4.72
N ILE A 279 -17.81 -1.36 -5.33
CA ILE A 279 -17.71 -1.52 -6.78
C ILE A 279 -18.81 -2.47 -7.27
N ALA A 280 -19.06 -3.56 -6.57
CA ALA A 280 -20.10 -4.52 -6.90
C ALA A 280 -21.51 -3.86 -6.93
N ALA A 281 -21.81 -3.02 -5.95
CA ALA A 281 -23.07 -2.28 -5.89
C ALA A 281 -23.23 -1.32 -7.10
N LYS A 282 -22.14 -0.65 -7.52
CA LYS A 282 -22.14 0.21 -8.71
C LYS A 282 -22.51 -0.55 -9.99
N HIS A 283 -22.13 -1.82 -10.10
CA HIS A 283 -22.36 -2.65 -11.29
C HIS A 283 -23.51 -3.65 -11.15
N GLY A 284 -24.21 -3.70 -10.00
CA GLY A 284 -25.27 -4.66 -9.74
C GLY A 284 -24.78 -6.12 -9.67
N ILE A 285 -23.55 -6.32 -9.20
CA ILE A 285 -22.89 -7.63 -9.05
C ILE A 285 -23.07 -8.12 -7.61
N ASP A 286 -23.41 -9.41 -7.45
CA ASP A 286 -23.55 -10.02 -6.14
C ASP A 286 -22.20 -10.53 -5.63
N VAL A 287 -21.84 -10.19 -4.37
CA VAL A 287 -20.55 -10.56 -3.75
C VAL A 287 -20.75 -11.14 -2.34
N PRO A 288 -21.47 -12.29 -2.24
CA PRO A 288 -21.87 -12.84 -0.95
C PRO A 288 -20.68 -13.27 -0.07
N VAL A 289 -19.56 -13.66 -0.67
CA VAL A 289 -18.36 -14.07 0.11
C VAL A 289 -17.73 -12.85 0.77
N ASN A 290 -17.50 -11.77 0.03
CA ASN A 290 -16.94 -10.54 0.58
C ASN A 290 -17.89 -9.86 1.59
N ASN A 291 -19.21 -9.91 1.37
CA ASN A 291 -20.19 -9.44 2.36
C ASN A 291 -20.04 -10.18 3.69
N ARG A 292 -20.01 -11.53 3.66
CA ARG A 292 -19.81 -12.35 4.86
C ARG A 292 -18.47 -12.09 5.54
N ILE A 293 -17.40 -11.94 4.76
CA ILE A 293 -16.06 -11.59 5.29
C ILE A 293 -16.12 -10.22 6.01
N TYR A 294 -16.71 -9.22 5.37
CA TYR A 294 -16.83 -7.86 5.92
C TYR A 294 -17.57 -7.86 7.26
N GLU A 295 -18.70 -8.55 7.33
CA GLU A 295 -19.47 -8.71 8.56
C GLU A 295 -18.65 -9.41 9.65
N ARG A 296 -17.98 -10.52 9.31
CA ARG A 296 -17.19 -11.31 10.26
C ARG A 296 -16.00 -10.55 10.82
N VAL A 297 -15.28 -9.80 9.97
CA VAL A 297 -14.17 -8.95 10.42
C VAL A 297 -14.66 -7.87 11.36
N ASN A 298 -15.76 -7.18 11.02
CA ASN A 298 -16.34 -6.15 11.89
C ASN A 298 -16.82 -6.71 13.24
N GLU A 299 -17.28 -7.97 13.28
CA GLU A 299 -17.59 -8.64 14.56
C GLU A 299 -16.34 -8.86 15.40
N ILE A 300 -15.26 -9.38 14.81
CA ILE A 300 -14.00 -9.62 15.51
C ILE A 300 -13.40 -8.32 16.02
N GLU A 301 -13.46 -7.25 15.23
CA GLU A 301 -12.92 -5.95 15.61
C GLU A 301 -13.67 -5.25 16.77
N LYS A 302 -14.89 -5.66 17.11
CA LYS A 302 -15.57 -5.15 18.30
C LYS A 302 -14.82 -5.46 19.60
N ASP A 303 -14.01 -6.52 19.59
CA ASP A 303 -13.20 -6.93 20.73
C ASP A 303 -11.80 -6.27 20.74
N PHE A 304 -11.51 -5.41 19.76
CA PHE A 304 -10.27 -4.62 19.70
C PHE A 304 -10.51 -3.31 20.48
N VAL A 305 -9.97 -3.22 21.66
CA VAL A 305 -10.14 -2.06 22.57
C VAL A 305 -8.95 -1.11 22.47
#